data_2e3705704586d0da8359b49c4826fa99
#
_entry.id   2e3705704586d0da8359b49c4826fa99
#
_cell.length_a   1.000
_cell.length_b   1.000
_cell.length_c   1.000
_cell.angle_alpha   90.00
_cell.angle_beta   90.00
_cell.angle_gamma   90.00
#
_symmetry.space_group_name_H-M   'P 1'
#
loop_
_entity.id
_entity.type
_entity.pdbx_description
1 polymer ?
#
loop_
_entity_poly.entity_id
_entity_poly.type
_entity_poly.pdbx_seq_one_letter_code
_entity_poly.pdbx_strand_id
1 'polypeptide(L)'
;MTLEPGASRTDEFVVEDRLLTDVGGTIGASVLSAPGMIAMMERNAAILCFENLPEGQATVGFEVCIKHVGAVAEGATCTVSASLREVVDGRKLRFDVEVTEGDRTIGVGTHERRVIQVGGFGGS
;
A
#
# COMPACT_ATOMS: atom_id res chain seq x y z
N MET A 1 8.83 13.58 14.78
CA MET A 1 9.30 12.20 14.57
C MET A 1 9.92 12.07 13.20
N THR A 2 10.97 11.28 13.12
CA THR A 2 11.63 10.99 11.84
C THR A 2 11.22 9.62 11.34
N LEU A 3 11.09 9.49 10.04
CA LEU A 3 10.79 8.21 9.40
C LEU A 3 12.10 7.43 9.26
N GLU A 4 12.20 6.29 9.92
CA GLU A 4 13.42 5.48 9.98
C GLU A 4 13.12 4.02 9.65
N PRO A 5 14.12 3.25 9.16
CA PRO A 5 13.96 1.81 8.98
C PRO A 5 13.45 1.13 10.24
N GLY A 6 12.50 0.22 10.07
CA GLY A 6 11.80 -0.42 11.17
C GLY A 6 10.44 0.18 11.49
N ALA A 7 10.15 1.40 11.01
CA ALA A 7 8.83 1.97 11.13
C ALA A 7 7.81 1.11 10.37
N SER A 8 6.65 0.90 10.96
CA SER A 8 5.62 0.07 10.35
C SER A 8 4.23 0.56 10.68
N ARG A 9 3.26 0.17 9.88
CA ARG A 9 1.86 0.46 10.10
C ARG A 9 1.03 -0.71 9.62
N THR A 10 0.01 -1.05 10.42
CA THR A 10 -0.93 -2.11 10.08
C THR A 10 -2.34 -1.55 10.17
N ASP A 11 -3.13 -1.77 9.14
CA ASP A 11 -4.53 -1.38 9.09
C ASP A 11 -5.39 -2.54 8.65
N GLU A 12 -6.67 -2.50 9.01
CA GLU A 12 -7.66 -3.43 8.47
C GLU A 12 -8.47 -2.73 7.39
N PHE A 13 -8.93 -3.48 6.40
CA PHE A 13 -9.89 -2.97 5.42
C PHE A 13 -10.89 -4.07 5.04
N VAL A 14 -12.09 -3.64 4.67
CA VAL A 14 -13.12 -4.54 4.15
C VAL A 14 -13.05 -4.52 2.64
N VAL A 15 -13.17 -5.68 2.02
CA VAL A 15 -13.18 -5.77 0.55
C VAL A 15 -14.53 -5.26 0.05
N GLU A 16 -14.54 -4.00 -0.38
CA GLU A 16 -15.72 -3.28 -0.87
C GLU A 16 -15.82 -3.36 -2.39
N ASP A 17 -17.00 -3.01 -2.92
CA ASP A 17 -17.28 -3.02 -4.37
C ASP A 17 -16.19 -2.38 -5.22
N ARG A 18 -15.68 -1.21 -4.81
CA ARG A 18 -14.67 -0.46 -5.56
C ARG A 18 -13.34 -1.19 -5.68
N LEU A 19 -13.13 -2.22 -4.87
CA LEU A 19 -11.88 -2.98 -4.85
C LEU A 19 -12.00 -4.30 -5.62
N LEU A 20 -13.16 -4.59 -6.19
CA LEU A 20 -13.45 -5.88 -6.81
C LEU A 20 -13.20 -5.91 -8.31
N THR A 21 -13.01 -7.12 -8.81
CA THR A 21 -13.07 -7.41 -10.24
C THR A 21 -13.71 -8.79 -10.43
N ASP A 22 -14.40 -8.97 -11.56
CA ASP A 22 -14.90 -10.28 -11.99
C ASP A 22 -14.07 -10.82 -13.17
N VAL A 23 -12.95 -10.18 -13.44
CA VAL A 23 -12.03 -10.50 -14.53
C VAL A 23 -12.78 -10.57 -15.87
N GLY A 24 -13.60 -9.50 -16.12
CA GLY A 24 -14.39 -9.42 -17.37
C GLY A 24 -15.48 -10.48 -17.44
N GLY A 25 -15.97 -10.95 -16.29
CA GLY A 25 -16.99 -11.99 -16.23
C GLY A 25 -16.47 -13.41 -16.42
N THR A 26 -15.13 -13.59 -16.44
CA THR A 26 -14.55 -14.88 -16.80
C THR A 26 -14.49 -15.91 -15.67
N ILE A 27 -14.54 -15.48 -14.41
CA ILE A 27 -14.37 -16.38 -13.26
C ILE A 27 -15.67 -16.67 -12.50
N GLY A 28 -16.79 -16.05 -12.91
CA GLY A 28 -18.09 -16.30 -12.29
C GLY A 28 -18.25 -15.77 -10.86
N ALA A 29 -17.34 -14.94 -10.40
CA ALA A 29 -17.35 -14.36 -9.05
C ALA A 29 -16.61 -13.04 -9.05
N SER A 30 -16.90 -12.19 -8.04
CA SER A 30 -16.15 -10.95 -7.83
C SER A 30 -15.17 -11.14 -6.69
N VAL A 31 -13.93 -10.76 -6.90
CA VAL A 31 -12.84 -10.92 -5.94
C VAL A 31 -12.04 -9.62 -5.83
N LEU A 32 -11.28 -9.47 -4.75
CA LEU A 32 -10.35 -8.35 -4.59
C LEU A 32 -9.44 -8.28 -5.81
N SER A 33 -9.42 -7.13 -6.47
CA SER A 33 -8.59 -6.93 -7.66
C SER A 33 -7.15 -6.62 -7.27
N ALA A 34 -6.20 -6.88 -8.17
CA ALA A 34 -4.81 -6.48 -7.96
C ALA A 34 -4.69 -4.96 -7.78
N PRO A 35 -5.31 -4.12 -8.64
CA PRO A 35 -5.30 -2.67 -8.40
C PRO A 35 -5.91 -2.27 -7.06
N GLY A 36 -6.98 -2.93 -6.62
CA GLY A 36 -7.61 -2.65 -5.33
C GLY A 36 -6.70 -2.96 -4.17
N MET A 37 -6.01 -4.10 -4.22
CA MET A 37 -5.05 -4.49 -3.21
C MET A 37 -3.87 -3.51 -3.17
N ILE A 38 -3.35 -3.14 -4.32
CA ILE A 38 -2.25 -2.18 -4.43
C ILE A 38 -2.66 -0.84 -3.83
N ALA A 39 -3.88 -0.38 -4.11
CA ALA A 39 -4.38 0.87 -3.54
C ALA A 39 -4.35 0.85 -2.01
N MET A 40 -4.71 -0.27 -1.39
CA MET A 40 -4.67 -0.40 0.08
C MET A 40 -3.23 -0.44 0.60
N MET A 41 -2.32 -1.09 -0.11
CA MET A 41 -0.90 -1.10 0.24
C MET A 41 -0.29 0.30 0.15
N GLU A 42 -0.58 1.03 -0.93
CA GLU A 42 -0.09 2.40 -1.11
C GLU A 42 -0.65 3.34 -0.05
N ARG A 43 -1.94 3.22 0.25
CA ARG A 43 -2.59 4.04 1.28
C ARG A 43 -1.95 3.82 2.65
N ASN A 44 -1.73 2.56 3.01
CA ASN A 44 -1.12 2.21 4.29
C ASN A 44 0.28 2.81 4.42
N ALA A 45 1.12 2.64 3.39
CA ALA A 45 2.47 3.19 3.38
C ALA A 45 2.46 4.73 3.37
N ALA A 46 1.53 5.34 2.63
CA ALA A 46 1.41 6.80 2.57
C ALA A 46 1.05 7.40 3.92
N ILE A 47 0.14 6.75 4.65
CA ILE A 47 -0.25 7.22 5.99
C ILE A 47 0.91 7.08 6.97
N LEU A 48 1.65 5.97 6.92
CA LEU A 48 2.85 5.79 7.73
C LEU A 48 3.84 6.93 7.48
N CYS A 49 4.05 7.30 6.23
CA CYS A 49 4.93 8.40 5.89
C CYS A 49 4.41 9.72 6.44
N PHE A 50 3.13 10.02 6.23
CA PHE A 50 2.52 11.27 6.65
C PHE A 50 2.64 11.47 8.16
N GLU A 51 2.48 10.40 8.94
CA GLU A 51 2.57 10.45 10.40
C GLU A 51 3.97 10.72 10.92
N ASN A 52 4.99 10.50 10.08
CA ASN A 52 6.39 10.53 10.51
C ASN A 52 7.25 11.54 9.75
N LEU A 53 6.68 12.30 8.83
CA LEU A 53 7.40 13.33 8.10
C LEU A 53 7.09 14.71 8.67
N PRO A 54 8.04 15.66 8.53
CA PRO A 54 7.79 17.03 8.99
C PRO A 54 6.70 17.69 8.13
N GLU A 55 6.09 18.72 8.70
CA GLU A 55 5.09 19.52 8.00
C GLU A 55 5.67 20.06 6.69
N GLY A 56 4.86 20.07 5.65
CA GLY A 56 5.28 20.55 4.34
C GLY A 56 5.87 19.45 3.45
N GLN A 57 6.03 18.25 3.99
CA GLN A 57 6.49 17.10 3.20
C GLN A 57 5.40 16.06 3.08
N ALA A 58 5.41 15.35 1.97
CA ALA A 58 4.50 14.25 1.69
C ALA A 58 5.23 13.24 0.79
N THR A 59 4.57 12.17 0.44
CA THR A 59 5.16 11.18 -0.47
C THR A 59 4.24 10.86 -1.62
N VAL A 60 4.84 10.46 -2.73
CA VAL A 60 4.13 9.90 -3.88
C VAL A 60 4.69 8.52 -4.17
N GLY A 61 3.86 7.65 -4.74
CA GLY A 61 4.28 6.31 -5.13
C GLY A 61 5.23 6.36 -6.31
N PHE A 62 6.27 5.55 -6.29
CA PHE A 62 7.26 5.45 -7.35
C PHE A 62 7.27 4.09 -8.01
N GLU A 63 7.22 3.03 -7.22
CA GLU A 63 7.30 1.65 -7.73
C GLU A 63 6.47 0.73 -6.85
N VAL A 64 5.79 -0.22 -7.48
CA VAL A 64 5.10 -1.31 -6.79
C VAL A 64 5.50 -2.61 -7.48
N CYS A 65 5.98 -3.57 -6.70
CA CYS A 65 6.34 -4.88 -7.21
C CYS A 65 5.76 -5.92 -6.25
N ILE A 66 4.58 -6.45 -6.60
CA ILE A 66 3.84 -7.35 -5.71
C ILE A 66 3.38 -8.59 -6.44
N LYS A 67 3.05 -9.62 -5.64
CA LYS A 67 2.36 -10.81 -6.12
C LYS A 67 1.03 -10.91 -5.38
N HIS A 68 -0.04 -11.13 -6.14
CA HIS A 68 -1.38 -11.34 -5.60
C HIS A 68 -1.60 -12.86 -5.58
N VAL A 69 -1.36 -13.48 -4.42
CA VAL A 69 -1.24 -14.94 -4.32
C VAL A 69 -2.50 -15.63 -3.81
N GLY A 70 -3.49 -14.87 -3.34
CA GLY A 70 -4.75 -15.45 -2.86
C GLY A 70 -5.94 -14.62 -3.28
N ALA A 71 -7.06 -15.27 -3.60
CA ALA A 71 -8.31 -14.59 -3.92
C ALA A 71 -9.09 -14.31 -2.64
N VAL A 72 -9.79 -13.18 -2.59
CA VAL A 72 -10.62 -12.78 -1.46
C VAL A 72 -11.95 -12.27 -1.98
N ALA A 73 -13.03 -12.73 -1.37
CA ALA A 73 -14.39 -12.35 -1.76
C ALA A 73 -14.79 -11.02 -1.14
N GLU A 74 -15.81 -10.41 -1.72
CA GLU A 74 -16.46 -9.21 -1.17
C GLU A 74 -16.89 -9.43 0.28
N GLY A 75 -16.72 -8.40 1.10
CA GLY A 75 -17.13 -8.42 2.51
C GLY A 75 -16.11 -8.97 3.47
N ALA A 76 -15.06 -9.61 2.97
CA ALA A 76 -14.00 -10.13 3.84
C ALA A 76 -13.19 -8.98 4.45
N THR A 77 -12.69 -9.18 5.66
CA THR A 77 -11.79 -8.24 6.32
C THR A 77 -10.36 -8.70 6.12
N CYS A 78 -9.54 -7.81 5.58
CA CYS A 78 -8.12 -8.07 5.35
C CYS A 78 -7.28 -7.14 6.21
N THR A 79 -6.05 -7.56 6.47
CA THR A 79 -5.05 -6.75 7.15
C THR A 79 -3.96 -6.37 6.16
N VAL A 80 -3.65 -5.07 6.08
CA VAL A 80 -2.57 -4.56 5.25
C VAL A 80 -1.48 -3.98 6.13
N SER A 81 -0.23 -4.29 5.83
CA SER A 81 0.90 -3.75 6.58
C SER A 81 2.00 -3.30 5.65
N ALA A 82 2.69 -2.26 6.08
CA ALA A 82 3.89 -1.75 5.43
C ALA A 82 4.98 -1.58 6.48
N SER A 83 6.18 -2.02 6.16
CA SER A 83 7.35 -1.86 7.02
C SER A 83 8.44 -1.17 6.22
N LEU A 84 8.95 -0.07 6.74
CA LEU A 84 10.03 0.67 6.08
C LEU A 84 11.33 -0.12 6.22
N ARG A 85 11.90 -0.52 5.09
CA ARG A 85 13.13 -1.30 5.02
C ARG A 85 14.37 -0.43 4.95
N GLU A 86 14.33 0.61 4.13
CA GLU A 86 15.48 1.50 3.98
C GLU A 86 15.07 2.88 3.49
N VAL A 87 15.92 3.85 3.79
CA VAL A 87 15.80 5.23 3.32
C VAL A 87 17.07 5.56 2.55
N VAL A 88 16.93 6.00 1.31
CA VAL A 88 18.07 6.36 0.45
C VAL A 88 18.03 7.85 0.19
N ASP A 89 19.13 8.55 0.52
CA ASP A 89 19.28 9.99 0.33
C ASP A 89 18.21 10.83 1.03
N GLY A 90 17.61 10.31 2.10
CA GLY A 90 16.53 11.00 2.82
C GLY A 90 15.26 11.19 2.00
N ARG A 91 15.17 10.58 0.83
CA ARG A 91 14.10 10.87 -0.13
C ARG A 91 13.42 9.63 -0.72
N LYS A 92 14.15 8.53 -0.88
CA LYS A 92 13.62 7.29 -1.42
C LYS A 92 13.29 6.35 -0.26
N LEU A 93 12.03 5.98 -0.14
CA LEU A 93 11.54 5.16 0.97
C LEU A 93 11.09 3.81 0.43
N ARG A 94 11.74 2.74 0.86
CA ARG A 94 11.47 1.38 0.38
C ARG A 94 10.83 0.54 1.47
N PHE A 95 9.68 -0.02 1.15
CA PHE A 95 8.83 -0.78 2.07
C PHE A 95 8.70 -2.23 1.65
N ASP A 96 8.54 -3.09 2.66
CA ASP A 96 7.92 -4.40 2.47
C ASP A 96 6.44 -4.24 2.75
N VAL A 97 5.59 -4.80 1.90
CA VAL A 97 4.13 -4.70 2.03
C VAL A 97 3.50 -6.07 1.98
N GLU A 98 2.41 -6.23 2.73
CA GLU A 98 1.70 -7.50 2.81
C GLU A 98 0.21 -7.27 3.06
N VAL A 99 -0.62 -8.13 2.47
CA VAL A 99 -2.05 -8.22 2.78
C VAL A 99 -2.36 -9.65 3.17
N THR A 100 -3.06 -9.82 4.29
CA THR A 100 -3.49 -11.13 4.78
C THR A 100 -4.98 -11.13 5.08
N GLU A 101 -5.58 -12.31 5.04
CA GLU A 101 -6.91 -12.56 5.58
C GLU A 101 -6.74 -13.68 6.62
N GLY A 102 -6.84 -13.34 7.91
CA GLY A 102 -6.47 -14.28 8.96
C GLY A 102 -5.02 -14.74 8.79
N ASP A 103 -4.81 -16.02 8.72
CA ASP A 103 -3.48 -16.62 8.55
C ASP A 103 -3.06 -16.77 7.09
N ARG A 104 -3.93 -16.39 6.17
CA ARG A 104 -3.72 -16.62 4.74
C ARG A 104 -3.10 -15.38 4.11
N THR A 105 -1.97 -15.55 3.40
CA THR A 105 -1.35 -14.46 2.64
C THR A 105 -2.13 -14.23 1.35
N ILE A 106 -2.52 -13.00 1.12
CA ILE A 106 -3.25 -12.58 -0.08
C ILE A 106 -2.32 -11.88 -1.06
N GLY A 107 -1.46 -11.00 -0.56
CA GLY A 107 -0.49 -10.31 -1.39
C GLY A 107 0.77 -10.00 -0.62
N VAL A 108 1.89 -9.93 -1.34
CA VAL A 108 3.20 -9.66 -0.73
C VAL A 108 4.12 -9.04 -1.77
N GLY A 109 4.96 -8.15 -1.33
CA GLY A 109 5.94 -7.54 -2.22
C GLY A 109 6.64 -6.33 -1.64
N THR A 110 7.07 -5.45 -2.53
CA THR A 110 7.80 -4.24 -2.18
C THR A 110 7.15 -3.02 -2.81
N HIS A 111 7.39 -1.87 -2.19
CA HIS A 111 6.84 -0.60 -2.63
C HIS A 111 7.84 0.51 -2.33
N GLU A 112 8.06 1.38 -3.30
CA GLU A 112 8.92 2.54 -3.11
C GLU A 112 8.09 3.81 -3.22
N ARG A 113 8.33 4.77 -2.30
CA ARG A 113 7.74 6.10 -2.33
C ARG A 113 8.85 7.14 -2.35
N ARG A 114 8.52 8.32 -2.84
CA ARG A 114 9.46 9.45 -2.91
C ARG A 114 8.93 10.61 -2.11
N VAL A 115 9.78 11.19 -1.28
CA VAL A 115 9.45 12.39 -0.51
C VAL A 115 9.41 13.58 -1.46
N ILE A 116 8.36 14.40 -1.34
CA ILE A 116 8.21 15.64 -2.09
C ILE A 116 7.87 16.78 -1.13
N GLN A 117 8.09 18.00 -1.60
CA GLN A 117 7.61 19.19 -0.90
C GLN A 117 6.19 19.47 -1.36
N VAL A 118 5.27 19.63 -0.42
CA VAL A 118 3.88 19.93 -0.73
C VAL A 118 3.80 21.24 -1.48
N GLY A 119 3.08 21.23 -2.62
CA GLY A 119 2.95 22.40 -3.49
C GLY A 119 4.11 22.61 -4.43
N GLY A 120 5.13 21.72 -4.39
CA GLY A 120 6.33 21.86 -5.22
C GLY A 120 6.26 21.19 -6.59
N PHE A 121 5.11 20.67 -6.99
CA PHE A 121 4.94 20.01 -8.27
C PHE A 121 3.94 20.78 -9.14
N GLY A 122 3.93 20.46 -10.43
CA GLY A 122 2.96 21.05 -11.36
C GLY A 122 3.32 22.45 -11.81
N GLY A 123 4.56 22.84 -11.74
CA GLY A 123 5.01 24.13 -12.26
C GLY A 123 4.72 25.32 -11.36
N SER A 124 4.48 25.04 -10.13
CA SER A 124 4.33 26.14 -9.17
C SER A 124 5.68 26.71 -8.75
#